data_e812e3e48c7928635e6776f342490ee4
#
_entry.id   e812e3e48c7928635e6776f342490ee4
#
_cell.length_a   1.000
_cell.length_b   1.000
_cell.length_c   1.000
_cell.angle_alpha   90.00
_cell.angle_beta   90.00
_cell.angle_gamma   90.00
#
_symmetry.space_group_name_H-M   'P 1'
#
loop_
_entity.id
_entity.type
_entity.pdbx_description
1 polymer ?
#
loop_
_entity_poly.entity_id
_entity_poly.type
_entity_poly.pdbx_seq_one_letter_code
_entity_poly.pdbx_strand_id
1 'polypeptide(L)'
;MTISNKSALELSKHTLAKVNKINIALPLTLISSLLIVGCTTDSRSTLTSKAPLSTVQSQPQSPSPVAYTYGVRPFYLINDMDEGPLKEELQACRGQLPSKTDFSIAHRGAPLQLPEHTYDSYVASAQMGAGILECDVAFTNDGELVCRHAQNDLHTTTNILTTPLANQCTVPPILDAKGKLTNADSIECRTSDISVTEFKTLTGKMDAANKKATSISEYMNATAPWRTDLYSQNGKVLTLKEHIALARKLGMKHTPELKAPVVTMPFNGYRLDDYRQQLIDTYKAADVPASDVFAQSFNIEDLDYWIKNEPAYGANAVYLIDDSNETAKGKTFDKNDASTWKHSLADIKARGINTIAPALWLLVTTDGKGNMQPSEYAKQAKANGLKIITWSIERSGPLTDGGDWYYSGLGDAINNDGDMMNYIDVLAQDVGVQGIFSDWPATVSYYANCKGLK
;
A
#
# COMPACT_ATOMS: atom_id res chain seq x y z
N MET A 1 37.32 -28.17 17.72
CA MET A 1 38.43 -27.17 17.59
C MET A 1 37.84 -25.81 17.87
N THR A 2 38.15 -25.32 19.04
CA THR A 2 37.65 -24.08 19.62
C THR A 2 38.58 -22.94 19.14
N ILE A 3 38.06 -21.85 18.54
CA ILE A 3 38.80 -20.61 18.42
C ILE A 3 37.91 -19.46 18.90
N SER A 4 38.36 -18.88 20.01
CA SER A 4 37.95 -17.68 20.69
C SER A 4 38.23 -16.43 19.81
N ASN A 5 37.31 -15.46 19.77
CA ASN A 5 37.65 -14.10 19.44
C ASN A 5 37.14 -13.14 20.49
N LYS A 6 38.10 -12.64 21.28
CA LYS A 6 38.05 -11.42 22.09
C LYS A 6 38.66 -10.29 21.27
N SER A 7 38.18 -9.11 21.57
CA SER A 7 38.77 -7.76 21.39
C SER A 7 38.33 -6.96 20.18
N ALA A 8 37.53 -5.90 20.43
CA ALA A 8 38.01 -4.55 20.32
C ALA A 8 37.02 -3.56 20.96
N LEU A 9 37.30 -3.22 22.21
CA LEU A 9 36.78 -2.02 22.88
C LEU A 9 38.01 -1.14 23.04
N GLU A 10 38.06 0.05 22.44
CA GLU A 10 38.62 1.28 23.00
C GLU A 10 38.76 2.40 21.96
N LEU A 11 38.53 3.60 22.48
CA LEU A 11 38.92 4.93 22.01
C LEU A 11 37.97 5.66 21.02
N SER A 12 37.17 6.61 21.54
CA SER A 12 37.52 8.02 21.42
C SER A 12 36.68 8.91 22.34
N LYS A 13 37.30 9.42 23.42
CA LYS A 13 36.86 10.63 24.15
C LYS A 13 37.66 11.82 23.57
N HIS A 14 36.99 12.90 23.30
CA HIS A 14 37.33 14.34 23.17
C HIS A 14 36.55 14.88 21.95
N THR A 15 35.69 15.91 22.07
CA THR A 15 35.96 17.26 22.48
C THR A 15 34.64 18.00 22.69
N LEU A 16 34.40 18.54 23.88
CA LEU A 16 33.34 19.51 24.16
C LEU A 16 33.81 20.90 23.72
N ALA A 17 33.15 21.48 22.72
CA ALA A 17 33.34 22.90 22.39
C ALA A 17 32.17 23.72 22.96
N LYS A 18 32.51 24.72 23.77
CA LYS A 18 31.64 25.72 24.39
C LYS A 18 30.92 26.54 23.31
N VAL A 19 29.58 26.60 23.37
CA VAL A 19 28.83 27.63 22.63
C VAL A 19 28.44 28.75 23.59
N ASN A 20 28.92 29.94 23.27
CA ASN A 20 28.61 31.20 23.97
C ASN A 20 27.16 31.61 23.76
N LYS A 21 26.51 32.01 24.86
CA LYS A 21 25.20 32.68 24.86
C LYS A 21 25.34 34.09 24.28
N ILE A 22 24.64 34.38 23.21
CA ILE A 22 24.44 35.75 22.72
C ILE A 22 23.02 36.16 23.17
N ASN A 23 22.97 37.13 24.07
CA ASN A 23 21.79 37.87 24.47
C ASN A 23 21.47 38.91 23.39
N ILE A 24 20.35 38.86 22.75
CA ILE A 24 19.82 39.92 21.90
C ILE A 24 18.55 40.47 22.57
N ALA A 25 18.63 41.69 23.07
CA ALA A 25 17.46 42.45 23.56
C ALA A 25 16.73 43.11 22.40
N LEU A 26 15.42 42.90 22.33
CA LEU A 26 14.52 43.63 21.40
C LEU A 26 13.91 44.84 22.14
N PRO A 27 13.81 46.00 21.53
CA PRO A 27 12.99 47.07 22.07
C PRO A 27 11.53 46.97 21.58
N LEU A 28 10.62 47.12 22.52
CA LEU A 28 9.20 47.35 22.31
C LEU A 28 8.97 48.76 21.79
N THR A 29 8.27 48.93 20.68
CA THR A 29 7.65 50.21 20.32
C THR A 29 6.15 49.97 20.09
N LEU A 30 5.37 50.55 20.99
CA LEU A 30 3.91 50.72 20.86
C LEU A 30 3.63 51.88 19.86
N ILE A 31 2.72 51.64 18.92
CA ILE A 31 1.98 52.74 18.26
C ILE A 31 0.51 52.33 18.21
N SER A 32 -0.29 53.01 19.02
CA SER A 32 -1.75 53.04 18.96
C SER A 32 -2.22 54.01 17.92
N SER A 33 -3.18 53.63 17.08
CA SER A 33 -4.00 54.59 16.31
C SER A 33 -5.41 54.06 16.23
N LEU A 34 -6.28 54.65 17.05
CA LEU A 34 -7.76 54.56 16.96
C LEU A 34 -8.23 55.39 15.75
N LEU A 35 -9.11 54.83 14.95
CA LEU A 35 -10.04 55.57 14.09
C LEU A 35 -11.44 55.00 14.23
N ILE A 36 -12.27 55.79 14.92
CA ILE A 36 -13.70 55.62 15.04
C ILE A 36 -14.36 56.33 13.85
N VAL A 37 -15.20 55.61 13.09
CA VAL A 37 -16.17 56.26 12.17
C VAL A 37 -17.56 55.71 12.50
N GLY A 38 -18.45 56.63 12.84
CA GLY A 38 -19.78 56.42 13.36
C GLY A 38 -20.80 55.92 12.32
N CYS A 39 -21.72 55.13 12.84
CA CYS A 39 -22.99 54.81 12.16
C CYS A 39 -24.03 55.88 12.44
N THR A 40 -24.70 56.37 11.44
CA THR A 40 -25.98 57.05 11.53
C THR A 40 -27.11 56.13 11.11
N THR A 41 -28.15 56.09 11.94
CA THR A 41 -29.41 55.40 11.79
C THR A 41 -30.32 56.15 10.82
N ASP A 42 -31.10 55.49 10.00
CA ASP A 42 -32.56 55.43 9.95
C ASP A 42 -33.08 54.84 8.62
N SER A 43 -33.97 53.91 8.66
CA SER A 43 -35.37 53.99 8.22
C SER A 43 -36.00 52.62 8.02
N ARG A 44 -37.04 52.36 8.79
CA ARG A 44 -37.97 51.25 8.60
C ARG A 44 -38.68 51.34 7.26
N SER A 45 -38.73 50.23 6.53
CA SER A 45 -39.85 49.93 5.64
C SER A 45 -40.18 48.44 5.70
N THR A 46 -41.34 48.15 6.26
CA THR A 46 -42.01 46.85 6.24
C THR A 46 -42.52 46.56 4.84
N LEU A 47 -42.00 45.50 4.22
CA LEU A 47 -42.64 44.84 3.08
C LEU A 47 -42.65 43.35 3.28
N THR A 48 -43.82 42.85 3.71
CA THR A 48 -44.16 41.44 3.67
C THR A 48 -44.33 40.98 2.23
N SER A 49 -43.43 40.17 1.76
CA SER A 49 -43.62 39.36 0.57
C SER A 49 -43.22 37.94 0.87
N LYS A 50 -44.21 37.06 1.03
CA LYS A 50 -44.05 35.61 1.01
C LYS A 50 -43.69 35.22 -0.44
N ALA A 51 -42.42 34.92 -0.67
CA ALA A 51 -42.00 34.16 -1.86
C ALA A 51 -42.29 32.65 -1.61
N PRO A 52 -42.80 31.92 -2.59
CA PRO A 52 -43.00 30.48 -2.44
C PRO A 52 -41.65 29.78 -2.31
N LEU A 53 -41.56 28.84 -1.34
CA LEU A 53 -40.41 27.92 -1.29
C LEU A 53 -40.34 27.12 -2.58
N SER A 54 -39.39 27.48 -3.45
CA SER A 54 -38.99 26.62 -4.54
C SER A 54 -38.34 25.40 -3.91
N THR A 55 -38.97 24.23 -4.04
CA THR A 55 -38.33 22.94 -3.83
C THR A 55 -37.16 22.82 -4.81
N VAL A 56 -35.97 23.11 -4.32
CA VAL A 56 -34.73 22.77 -5.04
C VAL A 56 -34.69 21.24 -5.10
N GLN A 57 -35.12 20.69 -6.23
CA GLN A 57 -34.80 19.32 -6.58
C GLN A 57 -33.28 19.23 -6.62
N SER A 58 -32.70 18.51 -5.66
CA SER A 58 -31.29 18.14 -5.70
C SER A 58 -31.08 17.25 -6.92
N GLN A 59 -30.60 17.84 -8.00
CA GLN A 59 -30.00 17.04 -9.07
C GLN A 59 -28.85 16.22 -8.45
N PRO A 60 -28.66 14.95 -8.84
CA PRO A 60 -27.50 14.22 -8.44
C PRO A 60 -26.27 15.00 -8.88
N GLN A 61 -25.52 15.53 -7.92
CA GLN A 61 -24.26 16.20 -8.17
C GLN A 61 -23.34 15.19 -8.84
N SER A 62 -22.88 15.49 -10.05
CA SER A 62 -21.75 14.79 -10.65
C SER A 62 -20.63 14.76 -9.61
N PRO A 63 -19.95 13.60 -9.40
CA PRO A 63 -18.83 13.57 -8.45
C PRO A 63 -17.86 14.69 -8.82
N SER A 64 -17.46 15.49 -7.82
CA SER A 64 -16.44 16.52 -8.02
C SER A 64 -15.19 15.84 -8.56
N PRO A 65 -14.58 16.37 -9.63
CA PRO A 65 -13.39 15.75 -10.20
C PRO A 65 -12.30 15.62 -9.13
N VAL A 66 -11.64 14.47 -9.06
CA VAL A 66 -10.49 14.26 -8.18
C VAL A 66 -9.39 15.23 -8.59
N ALA A 67 -8.89 16.02 -7.64
CA ALA A 67 -7.73 16.89 -7.89
C ALA A 67 -6.47 16.02 -7.76
N TYR A 68 -5.71 15.90 -8.85
CA TYR A 68 -4.48 15.09 -8.86
C TYR A 68 -3.26 15.92 -8.46
N THR A 69 -2.32 15.28 -7.76
CA THR A 69 -1.03 15.88 -7.37
C THR A 69 0.04 14.80 -7.23
N TYR A 70 1.27 15.12 -7.65
CA TYR A 70 2.41 14.22 -7.40
C TYR A 70 3.05 14.48 -6.03
N GLY A 71 2.82 15.64 -5.40
CA GLY A 71 3.60 16.05 -4.24
C GLY A 71 5.09 16.19 -4.56
N VAL A 72 5.95 16.03 -3.53
CA VAL A 72 7.40 16.26 -3.67
C VAL A 72 8.21 14.99 -3.95
N ARG A 73 7.68 13.82 -3.63
CA ARG A 73 8.43 12.56 -3.64
C ARG A 73 9.03 12.19 -5.01
N PRO A 74 8.29 12.22 -6.14
CA PRO A 74 8.87 11.92 -7.44
C PRO A 74 10.01 12.86 -7.82
N PHE A 75 9.90 14.14 -7.49
CA PHE A 75 10.94 15.14 -7.78
C PHE A 75 12.20 14.91 -6.97
N TYR A 76 12.05 14.50 -5.68
CA TYR A 76 13.17 14.09 -4.84
C TYR A 76 13.93 12.91 -5.49
N LEU A 77 13.21 11.83 -5.86
CA LEU A 77 13.80 10.66 -6.48
C LEU A 77 14.56 11.01 -7.77
N ILE A 78 13.94 11.82 -8.64
CA ILE A 78 14.57 12.23 -9.91
C ILE A 78 15.83 13.08 -9.66
N ASN A 79 15.83 13.94 -8.64
CA ASN A 79 17.02 14.72 -8.32
C ASN A 79 18.17 13.85 -7.79
N ASP A 80 17.83 12.75 -7.09
CA ASP A 80 18.79 11.80 -6.51
C ASP A 80 19.34 10.78 -7.53
N MET A 81 18.73 10.65 -8.71
CA MET A 81 19.25 9.81 -9.80
C MET A 81 20.65 10.23 -10.23
N ASP A 82 21.45 9.27 -10.67
CA ASP A 82 22.68 9.54 -11.42
C ASP A 82 22.40 10.31 -12.71
N GLU A 83 23.38 11.10 -13.18
CA GLU A 83 23.23 11.85 -14.42
C GLU A 83 23.10 10.92 -15.63
N GLY A 84 22.10 11.19 -16.48
CA GLY A 84 21.85 10.38 -17.66
C GLY A 84 20.57 10.71 -18.41
N PRO A 85 20.33 10.09 -19.57
CA PRO A 85 19.20 10.42 -20.44
C PRO A 85 17.82 10.29 -19.76
N LEU A 86 17.63 9.26 -18.92
CA LEU A 86 16.37 9.07 -18.22
C LEU A 86 16.10 10.19 -17.20
N LYS A 87 17.12 10.61 -16.46
CA LYS A 87 17.00 11.75 -15.52
C LYS A 87 16.59 13.03 -16.26
N GLU A 88 17.27 13.34 -17.37
CA GLU A 88 16.97 14.50 -18.21
C GLU A 88 15.53 14.46 -18.73
N GLU A 89 15.08 13.31 -19.23
CA GLU A 89 13.72 13.08 -19.73
C GLU A 89 12.69 13.31 -18.60
N LEU A 90 12.87 12.68 -17.44
CA LEU A 90 11.96 12.82 -16.30
C LEU A 90 11.95 14.25 -15.74
N GLN A 91 13.10 14.94 -15.77
CA GLN A 91 13.16 16.35 -15.42
C GLN A 91 12.39 17.26 -16.39
N ALA A 92 12.40 16.96 -17.68
CA ALA A 92 11.65 17.71 -18.69
C ALA A 92 10.12 17.60 -18.48
N CYS A 93 9.63 16.52 -17.85
CA CYS A 93 8.21 16.32 -17.55
C CYS A 93 7.68 17.12 -16.35
N ARG A 94 8.51 17.88 -15.63
CA ARG A 94 8.12 18.59 -14.38
C ARG A 94 6.93 19.53 -14.50
N GLY A 95 6.69 20.06 -15.69
CA GLY A 95 5.54 20.94 -15.99
C GLY A 95 4.26 20.19 -16.37
N GLN A 96 4.29 18.89 -16.45
CA GLN A 96 3.14 18.08 -16.86
C GLN A 96 2.08 18.06 -15.76
N LEU A 97 0.80 18.22 -16.17
CA LEU A 97 -0.31 18.10 -15.23
C LEU A 97 -0.51 16.65 -14.81
N PRO A 98 -0.67 16.39 -13.49
CA PRO A 98 -0.97 15.06 -13.00
C PRO A 98 -2.29 14.52 -13.55
N SER A 99 -2.32 13.25 -13.91
CA SER A 99 -3.52 12.57 -14.35
C SER A 99 -3.55 11.11 -13.85
N LYS A 100 -4.75 10.56 -13.82
CA LYS A 100 -4.97 9.16 -13.48
C LYS A 100 -4.41 8.24 -14.56
N THR A 101 -3.80 7.13 -14.13
CA THR A 101 -3.31 6.08 -15.02
C THR A 101 -3.50 4.70 -14.38
N ASP A 102 -4.00 3.72 -15.14
CA ASP A 102 -4.15 2.33 -14.68
C ASP A 102 -2.80 1.62 -14.51
N PHE A 103 -1.73 2.19 -15.09
CA PHE A 103 -0.36 1.71 -14.86
C PHE A 103 0.08 1.86 -13.40
N SER A 104 -0.48 2.82 -12.66
CA SER A 104 -0.22 3.04 -11.23
C SER A 104 -1.29 2.34 -10.40
N ILE A 105 -0.88 1.32 -9.64
CA ILE A 105 -1.74 0.53 -8.76
C ILE A 105 -1.41 0.89 -7.31
N ALA A 106 -2.41 1.31 -6.54
CA ALA A 106 -2.23 1.64 -5.13
C ALA A 106 -2.14 0.36 -4.29
N HIS A 107 -0.96 0.04 -3.76
CA HIS A 107 -0.72 -1.08 -2.88
C HIS A 107 -1.22 -0.75 -1.48
N ARG A 108 -2.35 -1.31 -1.06
CA ARG A 108 -3.03 -1.04 0.24
C ARG A 108 -3.40 0.44 0.47
N GLY A 109 -3.48 1.24 -0.61
CA GLY A 109 -3.62 2.69 -0.57
C GLY A 109 -2.29 3.42 -0.75
N ALA A 110 -1.88 4.24 0.23
CA ALA A 110 -0.61 4.97 0.26
C ALA A 110 0.14 4.73 1.59
N PRO A 111 0.55 3.48 1.89
CA PRO A 111 1.03 3.09 3.22
C PRO A 111 2.46 3.57 3.56
N LEU A 112 3.14 4.30 2.67
CA LEU A 112 4.38 4.98 3.03
C LEU A 112 4.16 5.99 4.15
N GLN A 113 3.00 6.68 4.20
CA GLN A 113 2.72 7.72 5.18
C GLN A 113 1.32 7.67 5.81
N LEU A 114 0.42 6.79 5.34
CA LEU A 114 -0.93 6.63 5.87
C LEU A 114 -1.15 5.18 6.30
N PRO A 115 -2.01 4.92 7.30
CA PRO A 115 -2.35 3.55 7.68
C PRO A 115 -2.93 2.78 6.50
N GLU A 116 -2.40 1.60 6.23
CA GLU A 116 -2.84 0.75 5.14
C GLU A 116 -4.32 0.35 5.24
N HIS A 117 -4.97 0.15 4.10
CA HIS A 117 -6.37 -0.27 4.01
C HIS A 117 -7.36 0.63 4.75
N THR A 118 -7.07 1.95 4.80
CA THR A 118 -7.95 2.94 5.41
C THR A 118 -8.54 3.90 4.38
N TYR A 119 -9.65 4.53 4.72
CA TYR A 119 -10.32 5.51 3.87
C TYR A 119 -9.36 6.61 3.36
N ASP A 120 -8.59 7.20 4.29
CA ASP A 120 -7.71 8.33 3.96
C ASP A 120 -6.55 7.88 3.07
N SER A 121 -6.02 6.66 3.29
CA SER A 121 -4.98 6.06 2.45
C SER A 121 -5.46 5.86 1.00
N TYR A 122 -6.69 5.39 0.80
CA TYR A 122 -7.28 5.23 -0.53
C TYR A 122 -7.59 6.56 -1.21
N VAL A 123 -8.09 7.55 -0.46
CA VAL A 123 -8.34 8.89 -1.02
C VAL A 123 -7.02 9.54 -1.47
N ALA A 124 -5.98 9.44 -0.64
CA ALA A 124 -4.66 9.97 -0.97
C ALA A 124 -4.07 9.31 -2.22
N SER A 125 -4.16 7.98 -2.33
CA SER A 125 -3.64 7.26 -3.50
C SER A 125 -4.38 7.62 -4.79
N ALA A 126 -5.69 7.81 -4.73
CA ALA A 126 -6.46 8.30 -5.87
C ALA A 126 -6.03 9.72 -6.28
N GLN A 127 -5.79 10.62 -5.31
CA GLN A 127 -5.27 11.96 -5.57
C GLN A 127 -3.85 11.95 -6.16
N MET A 128 -3.07 10.91 -5.88
CA MET A 128 -1.76 10.68 -6.48
C MET A 128 -1.81 10.13 -7.90
N GLY A 129 -3.00 9.94 -8.46
CA GLY A 129 -3.18 9.49 -9.85
C GLY A 129 -3.15 7.97 -10.04
N ALA A 130 -3.27 7.16 -8.99
CA ALA A 130 -3.52 5.73 -9.15
C ALA A 130 -4.81 5.50 -9.95
N GLY A 131 -4.82 4.52 -10.84
CA GLY A 131 -6.01 4.12 -11.60
C GLY A 131 -6.72 2.94 -10.96
N ILE A 132 -5.99 2.12 -10.19
CA ILE A 132 -6.47 0.88 -9.58
C ILE A 132 -6.19 0.94 -8.08
N LEU A 133 -7.17 0.55 -7.27
CA LEU A 133 -7.04 0.41 -5.80
C LEU A 133 -7.08 -1.05 -5.39
N GLU A 134 -6.13 -1.43 -4.54
CA GLU A 134 -6.09 -2.75 -3.92
C GLU A 134 -6.86 -2.78 -2.60
N CYS A 135 -7.50 -3.93 -2.32
CA CYS A 135 -7.99 -4.29 -1.01
C CYS A 135 -7.61 -5.75 -0.75
N ASP A 136 -6.71 -5.97 0.19
CA ASP A 136 -6.46 -7.30 0.73
C ASP A 136 -7.67 -7.71 1.57
N VAL A 137 -8.31 -8.82 1.22
CA VAL A 137 -9.60 -9.20 1.77
C VAL A 137 -9.43 -10.33 2.77
N ALA A 138 -9.87 -10.10 4.00
CA ALA A 138 -10.05 -11.09 5.04
C ALA A 138 -11.52 -11.10 5.51
N PHE A 139 -11.92 -12.04 6.36
CA PHE A 139 -13.28 -12.10 6.90
C PHE A 139 -13.31 -12.02 8.44
N THR A 140 -14.39 -11.43 8.96
CA THR A 140 -14.69 -11.33 10.39
C THR A 140 -15.36 -12.60 10.93
N ASN A 141 -15.57 -12.69 12.26
CA ASN A 141 -16.23 -13.84 12.90
C ASN A 141 -17.63 -14.14 12.31
N ASP A 142 -18.34 -13.10 11.93
CA ASP A 142 -19.69 -13.14 11.33
C ASP A 142 -19.65 -13.21 9.78
N GLY A 143 -18.46 -13.45 9.18
CA GLY A 143 -18.30 -13.69 7.74
C GLY A 143 -18.38 -12.45 6.86
N GLU A 144 -18.33 -11.22 7.40
CA GLU A 144 -18.27 -10.00 6.58
C GLU A 144 -16.83 -9.78 6.07
N LEU A 145 -16.71 -9.38 4.79
CA LEU A 145 -15.41 -9.12 4.16
C LEU A 145 -14.88 -7.74 4.52
N VAL A 146 -13.61 -7.69 4.93
CA VAL A 146 -12.91 -6.46 5.36
C VAL A 146 -11.57 -6.30 4.66
N CYS A 147 -11.09 -5.06 4.49
CA CYS A 147 -9.78 -4.78 3.90
C CYS A 147 -8.70 -4.85 4.97
N ARG A 148 -7.98 -5.97 5.04
CA ARG A 148 -6.80 -6.18 5.91
C ARG A 148 -5.81 -7.11 5.22
N HIS A 149 -4.50 -6.78 5.32
CA HIS A 149 -3.42 -7.51 4.65
C HIS A 149 -3.36 -8.99 5.04
N ALA A 150 -3.69 -9.30 6.29
CA ALA A 150 -3.81 -10.68 6.73
C ALA A 150 -4.99 -10.82 7.71
N GLN A 151 -5.54 -12.02 7.82
CA GLN A 151 -6.58 -12.29 8.81
C GLN A 151 -6.08 -12.05 10.24
N ASN A 152 -4.78 -12.16 10.50
CA ASN A 152 -4.14 -12.06 11.82
C ASN A 152 -3.24 -10.83 11.97
N ASP A 153 -3.59 -9.68 11.39
CA ASP A 153 -2.78 -8.45 11.44
C ASP A 153 -3.33 -7.33 12.33
N LEU A 154 -4.50 -7.51 12.97
CA LEU A 154 -5.15 -6.41 13.70
C LEU A 154 -4.28 -5.80 14.80
N HIS A 155 -3.40 -6.58 15.43
CA HIS A 155 -2.50 -6.13 16.50
C HIS A 155 -1.34 -5.27 15.99
N THR A 156 -1.00 -5.36 14.69
CA THR A 156 0.08 -4.58 14.07
C THR A 156 -0.44 -3.37 13.29
N THR A 157 -1.67 -3.43 12.79
CA THR A 157 -2.23 -2.45 11.85
C THR A 157 -3.39 -1.62 12.41
N THR A 158 -3.84 -1.91 13.64
CA THR A 158 -4.94 -1.18 14.29
C THR A 158 -4.64 -0.85 15.76
N ASN A 159 -5.53 -0.08 16.39
CA ASN A 159 -5.46 0.24 17.80
C ASN A 159 -6.07 -0.83 18.72
N ILE A 160 -6.34 -2.04 18.27
CA ILE A 160 -7.07 -3.10 19.01
C ILE A 160 -6.49 -3.35 20.41
N LEU A 161 -5.13 -3.33 20.54
CA LEU A 161 -4.47 -3.59 21.82
C LEU A 161 -4.71 -2.55 22.91
N THR A 162 -5.24 -1.37 22.55
CA THR A 162 -5.64 -0.30 23.49
C THR A 162 -7.15 -0.25 23.74
N THR A 163 -7.89 -1.22 23.23
CA THR A 163 -9.35 -1.34 23.36
C THR A 163 -9.72 -2.58 24.18
N PRO A 164 -10.95 -2.69 24.69
CA PRO A 164 -11.43 -3.92 25.35
C PRO A 164 -11.38 -5.16 24.43
N LEU A 165 -11.38 -4.98 23.10
CA LEU A 165 -11.31 -6.06 22.13
C LEU A 165 -9.98 -6.82 22.16
N ALA A 166 -8.92 -6.26 22.76
CA ALA A 166 -7.66 -6.97 23.00
C ALA A 166 -7.85 -8.31 23.72
N ASN A 167 -8.89 -8.40 24.58
CA ASN A 167 -9.20 -9.64 25.31
C ASN A 167 -9.84 -10.74 24.44
N GLN A 168 -10.33 -10.39 23.24
CA GLN A 168 -10.90 -11.34 22.28
C GLN A 168 -9.84 -11.91 21.32
N CYS A 169 -8.64 -11.33 21.29
CA CYS A 169 -7.56 -11.80 20.43
C CYS A 169 -7.26 -13.29 20.65
N THR A 170 -6.96 -14.02 19.60
CA THR A 170 -6.51 -15.42 19.66
C THR A 170 -5.37 -15.61 20.65
N VAL A 171 -4.41 -14.66 20.67
CA VAL A 171 -3.36 -14.56 21.69
C VAL A 171 -3.37 -13.11 22.22
N PRO A 172 -4.08 -12.83 23.33
CA PRO A 172 -4.16 -11.51 23.90
C PRO A 172 -2.83 -11.04 24.51
N PRO A 173 -2.62 -9.72 24.70
CA PRO A 173 -1.46 -9.23 25.45
C PRO A 173 -1.53 -9.66 26.92
N ILE A 174 -0.41 -10.13 27.46
CA ILE A 174 -0.29 -10.58 28.86
C ILE A 174 0.57 -9.57 29.62
N LEU A 175 -0.02 -8.98 30.67
CA LEU A 175 0.68 -8.06 31.56
C LEU A 175 0.98 -8.76 32.88
N ASP A 176 2.18 -8.59 33.41
CA ASP A 176 2.55 -9.04 34.74
C ASP A 176 1.91 -8.16 35.86
N ALA A 177 2.14 -8.51 37.12
CA ALA A 177 1.64 -7.75 38.28
C ALA A 177 2.14 -6.30 38.35
N LYS A 178 3.16 -5.93 37.59
CA LYS A 178 3.72 -4.57 37.48
C LYS A 178 3.25 -3.83 36.23
N GLY A 179 2.35 -4.46 35.42
CA GLY A 179 1.87 -3.91 34.16
C GLY A 179 2.83 -4.03 33.00
N LYS A 180 3.88 -4.85 33.11
CA LYS A 180 4.84 -5.09 32.05
C LYS A 180 4.30 -6.13 31.07
N LEU A 181 4.38 -5.84 29.76
CA LEU A 181 4.05 -6.78 28.69
C LEU A 181 5.07 -7.95 28.68
N THR A 182 4.60 -9.19 28.66
CA THR A 182 5.45 -10.38 28.78
C THR A 182 5.45 -11.29 27.55
N ASN A 183 4.52 -11.10 26.61
CA ASN A 183 4.36 -11.95 25.42
C ASN A 183 4.30 -11.15 24.11
N ALA A 184 5.09 -10.09 24.00
CA ALA A 184 5.11 -9.22 22.81
C ALA A 184 5.42 -9.97 21.49
N ASP A 185 6.16 -11.07 21.55
CA ASP A 185 6.57 -11.89 20.40
C ASP A 185 5.47 -12.80 19.85
N SER A 186 4.43 -13.04 20.64
CA SER A 186 3.36 -14.02 20.34
C SER A 186 1.94 -13.42 20.28
N ILE A 187 1.76 -12.11 20.45
CA ILE A 187 0.44 -11.48 20.33
C ILE A 187 -0.14 -11.74 18.94
N GLU A 188 -1.40 -12.19 18.89
CA GLU A 188 -2.12 -12.43 17.64
C GLU A 188 -3.60 -12.06 17.77
N CYS A 189 -4.04 -11.06 17.01
CA CYS A 189 -5.44 -10.63 16.92
C CYS A 189 -5.91 -10.79 15.47
N ARG A 190 -6.96 -11.60 15.28
CA ARG A 190 -7.49 -11.93 13.96
C ARG A 190 -8.77 -11.14 13.67
N THR A 191 -9.04 -10.89 12.40
CA THR A 191 -10.33 -10.35 11.97
C THR A 191 -11.47 -11.29 12.35
N SER A 192 -11.21 -12.61 12.32
CA SER A 192 -12.16 -13.66 12.74
C SER A 192 -12.35 -13.80 14.25
N ASP A 193 -11.59 -13.09 15.07
CA ASP A 193 -11.82 -13.04 16.53
C ASP A 193 -12.99 -12.12 16.89
N ILE A 194 -13.36 -11.18 16.02
CA ILE A 194 -14.34 -10.12 16.27
C ILE A 194 -15.39 -10.03 15.17
N SER A 195 -16.55 -9.49 15.48
CA SER A 195 -17.61 -9.19 14.50
C SER A 195 -17.28 -7.96 13.66
N VAL A 196 -17.95 -7.78 12.50
CA VAL A 196 -17.80 -6.57 11.68
C VAL A 196 -18.17 -5.29 12.45
N THR A 197 -19.17 -5.36 13.34
CA THR A 197 -19.56 -4.21 14.18
C THR A 197 -18.41 -3.79 15.10
N GLU A 198 -17.73 -4.75 15.73
CA GLU A 198 -16.57 -4.49 16.57
C GLU A 198 -15.38 -4.01 15.74
N PHE A 199 -15.10 -4.65 14.58
CA PHE A 199 -14.06 -4.22 13.65
C PHE A 199 -14.21 -2.73 13.28
N LYS A 200 -15.43 -2.27 13.02
CA LYS A 200 -15.72 -0.87 12.65
C LYS A 200 -15.46 0.14 13.78
N THR A 201 -15.26 -0.30 15.02
CA THR A 201 -14.85 0.56 16.14
C THR A 201 -13.34 0.80 16.19
N LEU A 202 -12.56 0.03 15.45
CA LEU A 202 -11.09 0.14 15.40
C LEU A 202 -10.66 1.33 14.54
N THR A 203 -9.48 1.84 14.88
CA THR A 203 -8.74 2.83 14.08
C THR A 203 -7.49 2.17 13.53
N GLY A 204 -7.28 2.27 12.22
CA GLY A 204 -6.04 1.85 11.57
C GLY A 204 -4.85 2.71 12.04
N LYS A 205 -3.70 2.08 12.19
CA LYS A 205 -2.42 2.75 12.49
C LYS A 205 -1.37 2.30 11.46
N MET A 206 -0.24 2.99 11.41
CA MET A 206 0.90 2.52 10.62
C MET A 206 1.27 1.11 11.06
N ASP A 207 1.47 0.21 10.09
CA ASP A 207 1.89 -1.17 10.37
C ASP A 207 3.23 -1.16 11.11
N ALA A 208 3.21 -1.64 12.35
CA ALA A 208 4.38 -1.70 13.22
C ALA A 208 4.13 -2.62 14.41
N ALA A 209 5.15 -3.40 14.78
CA ALA A 209 5.13 -4.24 15.96
C ALA A 209 6.55 -4.44 16.51
N ASN A 210 6.81 -3.96 17.73
CA ASN A 210 8.05 -4.30 18.44
C ASN A 210 7.87 -5.60 19.25
N LYS A 211 8.29 -6.72 18.68
CA LYS A 211 8.21 -8.03 19.33
C LYS A 211 9.08 -8.20 20.60
N LYS A 212 9.90 -7.18 20.92
CA LYS A 212 10.72 -7.11 22.14
C LYS A 212 10.20 -6.10 23.15
N ALA A 213 9.02 -5.49 22.87
CA ALA A 213 8.43 -4.47 23.72
C ALA A 213 8.11 -4.98 25.12
N THR A 214 8.18 -4.07 26.07
CA THR A 214 7.80 -4.30 27.47
C THR A 214 6.53 -3.57 27.88
N SER A 215 5.91 -2.86 26.96
CA SER A 215 4.61 -2.20 27.11
C SER A 215 3.82 -2.25 25.81
N ILE A 216 2.49 -2.12 25.88
CA ILE A 216 1.62 -2.04 24.69
C ILE A 216 1.97 -0.81 23.85
N SER A 217 2.26 0.32 24.50
CA SER A 217 2.66 1.54 23.79
C SER A 217 3.94 1.36 22.98
N GLU A 218 4.98 0.75 23.58
CA GLU A 218 6.22 0.43 22.89
C GLU A 218 6.03 -0.56 21.76
N TYR A 219 5.14 -1.55 21.95
CA TYR A 219 4.78 -2.52 20.92
C TYR A 219 4.16 -1.85 19.68
N MET A 220 3.22 -0.95 19.90
CA MET A 220 2.45 -0.32 18.83
C MET A 220 3.20 0.81 18.11
N ASN A 221 4.10 1.51 18.79
CA ASN A 221 4.79 2.70 18.28
C ASN A 221 6.18 2.35 17.68
N ALA A 222 6.25 1.27 16.92
CA ALA A 222 7.48 0.77 16.31
C ALA A 222 7.55 1.05 14.79
N THR A 223 6.88 2.10 14.33
CA THR A 223 6.89 2.51 12.91
C THR A 223 8.34 2.69 12.43
N ALA A 224 8.66 2.13 11.28
CA ALA A 224 9.99 2.22 10.69
C ALA A 224 10.39 3.69 10.49
N PRO A 225 11.67 4.07 10.72
CA PRO A 225 12.09 5.48 10.73
C PRO A 225 11.94 6.18 9.36
N TRP A 226 11.84 5.43 8.28
CA TRP A 226 11.60 5.93 6.93
C TRP A 226 10.11 6.09 6.58
N ARG A 227 9.19 5.65 7.45
CA ARG A 227 7.76 5.92 7.40
C ARG A 227 7.39 7.00 8.40
N THR A 228 6.20 7.58 8.25
CA THR A 228 5.71 8.61 9.17
C THR A 228 4.34 8.24 9.75
N ASP A 229 4.10 8.63 11.01
CA ASP A 229 2.79 8.56 11.67
C ASP A 229 1.99 9.86 11.51
N LEU A 230 2.45 10.80 10.68
CA LEU A 230 1.89 12.15 10.57
C LEU A 230 0.39 12.16 10.19
N TYR A 231 -0.06 11.16 9.44
CA TYR A 231 -1.45 11.06 8.96
C TYR A 231 -2.22 9.86 9.56
N SER A 232 -1.78 9.33 10.71
CA SER A 232 -2.33 8.08 11.27
C SER A 232 -3.48 8.27 12.27
N GLN A 233 -3.86 9.50 12.64
CA GLN A 233 -4.80 9.74 13.75
C GLN A 233 -6.26 9.33 13.46
N ASN A 234 -6.67 9.25 12.21
CA ASN A 234 -8.06 9.01 11.79
C ASN A 234 -8.21 7.83 10.82
N GLY A 235 -7.37 6.82 10.93
CA GLY A 235 -7.37 5.67 10.03
C GLY A 235 -8.70 4.90 10.04
N LYS A 236 -9.70 5.35 9.28
CA LYS A 236 -11.00 4.68 9.20
C LYS A 236 -10.86 3.36 8.43
N VAL A 237 -11.05 2.24 9.13
CA VAL A 237 -11.06 0.89 8.54
C VAL A 237 -12.31 0.67 7.68
N LEU A 238 -12.22 -0.16 6.65
CA LEU A 238 -13.28 -0.39 5.67
C LEU A 238 -13.63 -1.87 5.54
N THR A 239 -14.94 -2.14 5.34
CA THR A 239 -15.38 -3.39 4.74
C THR A 239 -15.10 -3.38 3.25
N LEU A 240 -15.12 -4.56 2.58
CA LEU A 240 -14.98 -4.63 1.13
C LEU A 240 -16.09 -3.83 0.42
N LYS A 241 -17.33 -3.89 0.92
CA LYS A 241 -18.46 -3.11 0.38
C LYS A 241 -18.20 -1.61 0.43
N GLU A 242 -17.66 -1.12 1.55
CA GLU A 242 -17.31 0.31 1.70
C GLU A 242 -16.14 0.72 0.81
N HIS A 243 -15.14 -0.17 0.64
CA HIS A 243 -14.03 0.05 -0.28
C HIS A 243 -14.53 0.14 -1.73
N ILE A 244 -15.39 -0.78 -2.16
CA ILE A 244 -15.99 -0.75 -3.51
C ILE A 244 -16.74 0.56 -3.74
N ALA A 245 -17.58 0.97 -2.79
CA ALA A 245 -18.33 2.22 -2.89
C ALA A 245 -17.41 3.45 -2.97
N LEU A 246 -16.31 3.45 -2.20
CA LEU A 246 -15.29 4.52 -2.25
C LEU A 246 -14.57 4.54 -3.59
N ALA A 247 -14.06 3.40 -4.08
CA ALA A 247 -13.33 3.31 -5.34
C ALA A 247 -14.21 3.75 -6.52
N ARG A 248 -15.48 3.33 -6.57
CA ARG A 248 -16.45 3.81 -7.56
C ARG A 248 -16.64 5.33 -7.51
N LYS A 249 -16.79 5.90 -6.30
CA LYS A 249 -16.89 7.35 -6.11
C LYS A 249 -15.66 8.10 -6.63
N LEU A 250 -14.48 7.50 -6.47
CA LEU A 250 -13.21 8.06 -6.94
C LEU A 250 -12.93 7.76 -8.42
N GLY A 251 -13.77 6.95 -9.08
CA GLY A 251 -13.60 6.55 -10.48
C GLY A 251 -12.40 5.61 -10.71
N MET A 252 -12.11 4.75 -9.72
CA MET A 252 -10.99 3.79 -9.74
C MET A 252 -11.45 2.39 -10.09
N LYS A 253 -10.56 1.60 -10.67
CA LYS A 253 -10.68 0.14 -10.81
C LYS A 253 -10.24 -0.56 -9.54
N HIS A 254 -10.41 -1.89 -9.49
CA HIS A 254 -10.28 -2.69 -8.29
C HIS A 254 -9.33 -3.87 -8.50
N THR A 255 -8.44 -4.10 -7.54
CA THR A 255 -7.64 -5.33 -7.48
C THR A 255 -7.72 -5.95 -6.08
N PRO A 256 -8.83 -6.67 -5.75
CA PRO A 256 -8.96 -7.33 -4.46
C PRO A 256 -8.08 -8.59 -4.41
N GLU A 257 -7.29 -8.74 -3.34
CA GLU A 257 -6.58 -9.97 -3.03
C GLU A 257 -7.39 -10.83 -2.06
N LEU A 258 -7.65 -12.08 -2.40
CA LEU A 258 -8.21 -13.06 -1.47
C LEU A 258 -7.10 -13.59 -0.58
N LYS A 259 -7.05 -13.12 0.67
CA LYS A 259 -6.03 -13.55 1.63
C LYS A 259 -6.30 -14.98 2.10
N ALA A 260 -5.24 -15.78 2.19
CA ALA A 260 -5.35 -17.12 2.73
C ALA A 260 -5.85 -17.07 4.20
N PRO A 261 -6.91 -17.83 4.56
CA PRO A 261 -7.37 -17.91 5.95
C PRO A 261 -6.29 -18.52 6.85
N VAL A 262 -6.06 -17.92 8.04
CA VAL A 262 -5.21 -18.52 9.07
C VAL A 262 -5.98 -19.44 10.01
N VAL A 263 -7.31 -19.41 9.96
CA VAL A 263 -8.18 -20.36 10.64
C VAL A 263 -8.39 -21.62 9.80
N THR A 264 -8.66 -22.73 10.47
CA THR A 264 -9.02 -23.97 9.78
C THR A 264 -10.37 -23.82 9.07
N MET A 265 -10.40 -24.10 7.77
CA MET A 265 -11.65 -24.11 6.98
C MET A 265 -12.25 -25.52 6.94
N PRO A 266 -13.60 -25.67 7.01
CA PRO A 266 -14.61 -24.62 7.17
C PRO A 266 -14.56 -23.98 8.58
N PHE A 267 -14.67 -22.65 8.64
CA PHE A 267 -14.74 -21.89 9.88
C PHE A 267 -16.22 -21.57 10.19
N ASN A 268 -16.76 -22.06 11.31
CA ASN A 268 -18.17 -21.88 11.68
C ASN A 268 -19.16 -22.26 10.54
N GLY A 269 -18.81 -23.27 9.73
CA GLY A 269 -19.60 -23.69 8.57
C GLY A 269 -19.31 -22.93 7.27
N TYR A 270 -18.52 -21.84 7.33
CA TYR A 270 -18.10 -21.05 6.19
C TYR A 270 -16.92 -21.75 5.47
N ARG A 271 -17.16 -22.19 4.25
CA ARG A 271 -16.17 -22.97 3.46
C ARG A 271 -15.27 -22.04 2.65
N LEU A 272 -14.11 -22.55 2.22
CA LEU A 272 -13.19 -21.80 1.37
C LEU A 272 -13.86 -21.40 0.03
N ASP A 273 -14.69 -22.27 -0.55
CA ASP A 273 -15.42 -21.94 -1.78
C ASP A 273 -16.49 -20.85 -1.55
N ASP A 274 -17.09 -20.78 -0.36
CA ASP A 274 -18.04 -19.72 -0.01
C ASP A 274 -17.29 -18.38 0.08
N TYR A 275 -16.07 -18.38 0.60
CA TYR A 275 -15.21 -17.20 0.69
C TYR A 275 -14.77 -16.70 -0.70
N ARG A 276 -14.34 -17.64 -1.59
CA ARG A 276 -14.00 -17.36 -3.00
C ARG A 276 -15.17 -16.71 -3.73
N GLN A 277 -16.38 -17.30 -3.55
CA GLN A 277 -17.60 -16.84 -4.19
C GLN A 277 -18.06 -15.49 -3.66
N GLN A 278 -18.03 -15.29 -2.34
CA GLN A 278 -18.48 -14.06 -1.70
C GLN A 278 -17.67 -12.84 -2.16
N LEU A 279 -16.36 -13.00 -2.41
CA LEU A 279 -15.54 -11.94 -2.99
C LEU A 279 -16.19 -11.42 -4.28
N ILE A 280 -16.46 -12.31 -5.23
CA ILE A 280 -17.03 -11.96 -6.54
C ILE A 280 -18.47 -11.46 -6.42
N ASP A 281 -19.28 -12.11 -5.59
CA ASP A 281 -20.68 -11.71 -5.38
C ASP A 281 -20.79 -10.30 -4.78
N THR A 282 -19.82 -9.89 -3.96
CA THR A 282 -19.79 -8.52 -3.42
C THR A 282 -19.60 -7.48 -4.54
N TYR A 283 -18.77 -7.76 -5.54
CA TYR A 283 -18.61 -6.90 -6.72
C TYR A 283 -19.83 -6.91 -7.63
N LYS A 284 -20.44 -8.09 -7.86
CA LYS A 284 -21.68 -8.21 -8.63
C LYS A 284 -22.82 -7.42 -7.98
N ALA A 285 -23.00 -7.57 -6.66
CA ALA A 285 -24.02 -6.85 -5.90
C ALA A 285 -23.84 -5.32 -5.93
N ALA A 286 -22.62 -4.84 -6.19
CA ALA A 286 -22.30 -3.43 -6.35
C ALA A 286 -22.37 -2.95 -7.82
N ASP A 287 -22.79 -3.79 -8.76
CA ASP A 287 -22.84 -3.51 -10.21
C ASP A 287 -21.47 -3.01 -10.75
N VAL A 288 -20.35 -3.60 -10.28
CA VAL A 288 -19.02 -3.30 -10.83
C VAL A 288 -18.78 -4.19 -12.05
N PRO A 289 -18.48 -3.63 -13.23
CA PRO A 289 -18.16 -4.41 -14.40
C PRO A 289 -16.96 -5.35 -14.13
N ALA A 290 -17.07 -6.60 -14.59
CA ALA A 290 -15.97 -7.56 -14.43
C ALA A 290 -14.65 -7.08 -15.06
N SER A 291 -14.72 -6.24 -16.11
CA SER A 291 -13.57 -5.60 -16.75
C SER A 291 -12.78 -4.65 -15.83
N ASP A 292 -13.39 -4.19 -14.75
CA ASP A 292 -12.80 -3.24 -13.80
C ASP A 292 -12.33 -3.93 -12.51
N VAL A 293 -12.42 -5.28 -12.43
CA VAL A 293 -12.03 -6.09 -11.28
C VAL A 293 -10.95 -7.09 -11.65
N PHE A 294 -9.82 -6.98 -10.99
CA PHE A 294 -8.64 -7.84 -11.14
C PHE A 294 -8.44 -8.63 -9.85
N ALA A 295 -9.32 -9.63 -9.58
CA ALA A 295 -9.23 -10.46 -8.38
C ALA A 295 -7.90 -11.22 -8.36
N GLN A 296 -7.18 -11.17 -7.24
CA GLN A 296 -5.83 -11.73 -7.16
C GLN A 296 -5.68 -12.68 -5.96
N SER A 297 -4.78 -13.64 -6.07
CA SER A 297 -4.42 -14.56 -4.99
C SER A 297 -3.03 -15.19 -5.23
N PHE A 298 -2.32 -15.51 -4.14
CA PHE A 298 -1.12 -16.37 -4.14
C PHE A 298 -1.46 -17.86 -4.27
N ASN A 299 -2.74 -18.23 -4.07
CA ASN A 299 -3.18 -19.61 -4.21
C ASN A 299 -3.80 -19.82 -5.60
N ILE A 300 -3.12 -20.60 -6.44
CA ILE A 300 -3.55 -20.82 -7.83
C ILE A 300 -4.93 -21.49 -7.95
N GLU A 301 -5.36 -22.28 -6.94
CA GLU A 301 -6.67 -22.93 -6.88
C GLU A 301 -7.83 -21.90 -6.74
N ASP A 302 -7.56 -20.70 -6.19
CA ASP A 302 -8.54 -19.63 -6.12
C ASP A 302 -8.84 -19.10 -7.53
N LEU A 303 -7.81 -18.97 -8.37
CA LEU A 303 -7.95 -18.58 -9.76
C LEU A 303 -8.68 -19.66 -10.58
N ASP A 304 -8.30 -20.93 -10.38
CA ASP A 304 -9.01 -22.06 -11.04
C ASP A 304 -10.50 -22.04 -10.69
N TYR A 305 -10.85 -21.73 -9.42
CA TYR A 305 -12.24 -21.58 -8.99
C TYR A 305 -12.95 -20.46 -9.76
N TRP A 306 -12.36 -19.25 -9.82
CA TRP A 306 -13.00 -18.12 -10.51
C TRP A 306 -13.06 -18.32 -12.02
N ILE A 307 -12.04 -18.87 -12.66
CA ILE A 307 -12.04 -19.16 -14.09
C ILE A 307 -13.18 -20.12 -14.44
N LYS A 308 -13.40 -21.12 -13.60
CA LYS A 308 -14.44 -22.15 -13.81
C LYS A 308 -15.84 -21.64 -13.49
N ASN A 309 -16.03 -20.98 -12.33
CA ASN A 309 -17.36 -20.68 -11.80
C ASN A 309 -17.82 -19.26 -12.11
N GLU A 310 -16.88 -18.34 -12.37
CA GLU A 310 -17.07 -16.90 -12.58
C GLU A 310 -16.28 -16.40 -13.79
N PRO A 311 -16.48 -16.96 -15.01
CA PRO A 311 -15.56 -16.78 -16.13
C PRO A 311 -15.37 -15.31 -16.55
N ALA A 312 -16.35 -14.44 -16.36
CA ALA A 312 -16.21 -13.01 -16.66
C ALA A 312 -15.18 -12.32 -15.75
N TYR A 313 -15.16 -12.66 -14.47
CA TYR A 313 -14.18 -12.16 -13.49
C TYR A 313 -12.86 -12.96 -13.58
N GLY A 314 -12.95 -14.29 -13.73
CA GLY A 314 -11.80 -15.18 -13.86
C GLY A 314 -10.90 -14.84 -15.06
N ALA A 315 -11.46 -14.28 -16.15
CA ALA A 315 -10.68 -13.83 -17.31
C ALA A 315 -9.67 -12.71 -16.98
N ASN A 316 -9.94 -11.93 -15.92
CA ASN A 316 -9.09 -10.85 -15.41
C ASN A 316 -8.38 -11.20 -14.10
N ALA A 317 -8.55 -12.44 -13.60
CA ALA A 317 -7.90 -12.88 -12.37
C ALA A 317 -6.37 -12.83 -12.51
N VAL A 318 -5.69 -12.49 -11.42
CA VAL A 318 -4.26 -12.25 -11.35
C VAL A 318 -3.60 -13.25 -10.40
N TYR A 319 -2.63 -13.99 -10.87
CA TYR A 319 -1.84 -14.90 -10.03
C TYR A 319 -0.65 -14.15 -9.43
N LEU A 320 -0.68 -13.97 -8.10
CA LEU A 320 0.40 -13.38 -7.33
C LEU A 320 1.53 -14.40 -7.13
N ILE A 321 2.77 -13.96 -7.32
CA ILE A 321 3.92 -14.85 -7.34
C ILE A 321 5.08 -14.26 -6.54
N ASP A 322 5.62 -15.09 -5.63
CA ASP A 322 6.92 -14.92 -5.00
C ASP A 322 7.64 -16.26 -4.82
N ASP A 323 8.78 -16.25 -4.18
CA ASP A 323 9.56 -17.45 -3.91
C ASP A 323 8.87 -18.42 -2.91
N SER A 324 7.93 -17.94 -2.09
CA SER A 324 7.24 -18.78 -1.12
C SER A 324 6.21 -19.71 -1.76
N ASN A 325 5.52 -19.25 -2.81
CA ASN A 325 4.48 -20.04 -3.48
C ASN A 325 4.94 -20.69 -4.80
N GLU A 326 6.03 -20.20 -5.40
CA GLU A 326 6.45 -20.63 -6.74
C GLU A 326 7.78 -21.39 -6.77
N THR A 327 8.36 -21.72 -5.62
CA THR A 327 9.57 -22.55 -5.55
C THR A 327 9.25 -24.04 -5.73
N ALA A 328 9.95 -24.72 -6.64
CA ALA A 328 9.84 -26.15 -6.81
C ALA A 328 10.34 -26.90 -5.54
N LYS A 329 9.68 -28.02 -5.22
CA LYS A 329 9.96 -28.78 -4.00
C LYS A 329 11.46 -29.17 -3.91
N GLY A 330 12.07 -28.75 -2.80
CA GLY A 330 13.48 -29.07 -2.49
C GLY A 330 14.49 -28.22 -3.26
N LYS A 331 14.03 -27.13 -3.89
CA LYS A 331 14.88 -26.14 -4.58
C LYS A 331 14.90 -24.82 -3.80
N THR A 332 15.80 -23.95 -4.21
CA THR A 332 15.76 -22.51 -3.90
C THR A 332 15.37 -21.80 -5.17
N PHE A 333 14.45 -20.85 -5.11
CA PHE A 333 13.99 -20.12 -6.30
C PHE A 333 15.12 -19.32 -6.92
N ASP A 334 15.29 -19.48 -8.23
CA ASP A 334 16.16 -18.66 -9.06
C ASP A 334 15.38 -18.15 -10.27
N LYS A 335 15.24 -16.82 -10.36
CA LYS A 335 14.56 -16.14 -11.48
C LYS A 335 15.17 -16.40 -12.85
N ASN A 336 16.40 -16.94 -12.91
CA ASN A 336 17.11 -17.23 -14.13
C ASN A 336 17.24 -18.75 -14.42
N ASP A 337 16.71 -19.62 -13.54
CA ASP A 337 16.71 -21.08 -13.73
C ASP A 337 15.28 -21.65 -13.59
N ALA A 338 14.65 -21.94 -14.74
CA ALA A 338 13.31 -22.48 -14.82
C ALA A 338 13.13 -23.84 -14.11
N SER A 339 14.21 -24.58 -13.87
CA SER A 339 14.14 -25.86 -13.13
C SER A 339 13.82 -25.68 -11.64
N THR A 340 13.90 -24.44 -11.15
CA THR A 340 13.60 -24.08 -9.75
C THR A 340 12.17 -23.61 -9.53
N TRP A 341 11.41 -23.37 -10.61
CA TRP A 341 10.03 -22.88 -10.55
C TRP A 341 9.06 -24.04 -10.35
N LYS A 342 8.05 -23.83 -9.50
CA LYS A 342 7.03 -24.84 -9.20
C LYS A 342 6.12 -25.12 -10.40
N HIS A 343 5.70 -24.08 -11.08
CA HIS A 343 4.90 -24.19 -12.30
C HIS A 343 5.68 -23.60 -13.49
N SER A 344 5.60 -24.23 -14.64
CA SER A 344 6.05 -23.57 -15.86
C SER A 344 5.08 -22.45 -16.23
N LEU A 345 5.58 -21.37 -16.84
CA LEU A 345 4.72 -20.26 -17.29
C LEU A 345 3.75 -20.68 -18.39
N ALA A 346 4.09 -21.73 -19.16
CA ALA A 346 3.18 -22.38 -20.10
C ALA A 346 2.03 -23.08 -19.39
N ASP A 347 2.28 -23.79 -18.29
CA ASP A 347 1.22 -24.45 -17.51
C ASP A 347 0.28 -23.42 -16.84
N ILE A 348 0.83 -22.33 -16.30
CA ILE A 348 0.04 -21.22 -15.78
C ILE A 348 -0.89 -20.69 -16.88
N LYS A 349 -0.36 -20.44 -18.08
CA LYS A 349 -1.15 -19.97 -19.22
C LYS A 349 -2.23 -20.99 -19.64
N ALA A 350 -1.88 -22.28 -19.66
CA ALA A 350 -2.78 -23.36 -20.05
C ALA A 350 -3.99 -23.54 -19.09
N ARG A 351 -3.87 -23.10 -17.82
CA ARG A 351 -5.00 -23.04 -16.85
C ARG A 351 -6.02 -21.94 -17.18
N GLY A 352 -5.74 -21.07 -18.16
CA GLY A 352 -6.58 -19.92 -18.49
C GLY A 352 -6.21 -18.64 -17.76
N ILE A 353 -5.13 -18.65 -16.97
CA ILE A 353 -4.58 -17.47 -16.30
C ILE A 353 -3.91 -16.58 -17.34
N ASN A 354 -4.37 -15.33 -17.46
CA ASN A 354 -3.88 -14.39 -18.46
C ASN A 354 -2.91 -13.36 -17.88
N THR A 355 -2.98 -13.10 -16.58
CA THR A 355 -2.18 -12.08 -15.90
C THR A 355 -1.49 -12.68 -14.68
N ILE A 356 -0.20 -12.39 -14.56
CA ILE A 356 0.59 -12.73 -13.38
C ILE A 356 1.10 -11.45 -12.72
N ALA A 357 1.30 -11.52 -11.42
CA ALA A 357 1.89 -10.44 -10.62
C ALA A 357 3.07 -10.97 -9.79
N PRO A 358 4.25 -11.14 -10.41
CA PRO A 358 5.45 -11.48 -9.68
C PRO A 358 5.94 -10.31 -8.83
N ALA A 359 6.59 -10.61 -7.70
CA ALA A 359 7.35 -9.62 -6.97
C ALA A 359 8.42 -8.98 -7.88
N LEU A 360 8.71 -7.68 -7.67
CA LEU A 360 9.62 -6.90 -8.53
C LEU A 360 10.91 -7.64 -8.86
N TRP A 361 11.56 -8.21 -7.84
CA TRP A 361 12.88 -8.82 -7.98
C TRP A 361 12.90 -10.08 -8.85
N LEU A 362 11.75 -10.73 -9.08
CA LEU A 362 11.66 -11.86 -9.98
C LEU A 362 11.83 -11.44 -11.44
N LEU A 363 11.50 -10.21 -11.78
CA LEU A 363 11.43 -9.72 -13.16
C LEU A 363 12.72 -9.11 -13.68
N VAL A 364 13.62 -8.67 -12.80
CA VAL A 364 14.83 -7.95 -13.17
C VAL A 364 16.08 -8.63 -12.59
N THR A 365 17.13 -8.70 -13.38
CA THR A 365 18.46 -9.18 -13.01
C THR A 365 19.52 -8.18 -13.49
N THR A 366 20.79 -8.42 -13.18
CA THR A 366 21.91 -7.60 -13.67
C THR A 366 22.70 -8.34 -14.73
N ASP A 367 23.36 -7.59 -15.62
CA ASP A 367 24.21 -8.13 -16.71
C ASP A 367 25.65 -8.43 -16.28
N GLY A 368 25.94 -8.42 -14.99
CA GLY A 368 27.30 -8.56 -14.45
C GLY A 368 28.19 -7.32 -14.58
N LYS A 369 27.69 -6.26 -15.22
CA LYS A 369 28.34 -4.92 -15.30
C LYS A 369 27.59 -3.87 -14.47
N GLY A 370 26.57 -4.29 -13.73
CA GLY A 370 25.73 -3.41 -12.93
C GLY A 370 24.51 -2.84 -13.67
N ASN A 371 24.27 -3.19 -14.94
CA ASN A 371 23.07 -2.73 -15.63
C ASN A 371 21.88 -3.66 -15.33
N MET A 372 20.75 -3.09 -15.00
CA MET A 372 19.50 -3.83 -14.86
C MET A 372 18.96 -4.29 -16.21
N GLN A 373 18.43 -5.52 -16.27
CA GLN A 373 17.80 -6.10 -17.46
C GLN A 373 16.73 -7.13 -17.09
N PRO A 374 15.81 -7.51 -18.03
CA PRO A 374 14.80 -8.52 -17.78
C PRO A 374 15.44 -9.87 -17.39
N SER A 375 14.90 -10.51 -16.33
CA SER A 375 15.25 -11.87 -15.94
C SER A 375 14.77 -12.91 -16.96
N GLU A 376 15.23 -14.15 -16.82
CA GLU A 376 14.70 -15.26 -17.61
C GLU A 376 13.22 -15.52 -17.33
N TYR A 377 12.78 -15.33 -16.07
CA TYR A 377 11.38 -15.42 -15.69
C TYR A 377 10.52 -14.43 -16.47
N ALA A 378 10.91 -13.17 -16.53
CA ALA A 378 10.23 -12.13 -17.29
C ALA A 378 10.16 -12.42 -18.79
N LYS A 379 11.29 -12.89 -19.39
CA LYS A 379 11.36 -13.25 -20.81
C LYS A 379 10.41 -14.39 -21.15
N GLN A 380 10.39 -15.44 -20.33
CA GLN A 380 9.50 -16.59 -20.54
C GLN A 380 8.03 -16.24 -20.30
N ALA A 381 7.71 -15.36 -19.32
CA ALA A 381 6.35 -14.88 -19.11
C ALA A 381 5.81 -14.17 -20.39
N LYS A 382 6.61 -13.29 -20.95
CA LYS A 382 6.29 -12.58 -22.20
C LYS A 382 6.15 -13.54 -23.38
N ALA A 383 7.08 -14.50 -23.52
CA ALA A 383 7.06 -15.49 -24.59
C ALA A 383 5.82 -16.39 -24.56
N ASN A 384 5.27 -16.66 -23.37
CA ASN A 384 4.01 -17.40 -23.17
C ASN A 384 2.75 -16.53 -23.28
N GLY A 385 2.87 -15.24 -23.64
CA GLY A 385 1.74 -14.34 -23.81
C GLY A 385 1.02 -14.01 -22.50
N LEU A 386 1.71 -14.05 -21.36
CA LEU A 386 1.21 -13.60 -20.08
C LEU A 386 1.34 -12.09 -19.98
N LYS A 387 0.29 -11.44 -19.49
CA LYS A 387 0.35 -10.06 -19.04
C LYS A 387 1.04 -10.02 -17.68
N ILE A 388 1.81 -8.99 -17.43
CA ILE A 388 2.57 -8.84 -16.19
C ILE A 388 2.19 -7.52 -15.52
N ILE A 389 1.77 -7.57 -14.27
CA ILE A 389 1.81 -6.46 -13.31
C ILE A 389 2.76 -6.86 -12.20
N THR A 390 3.24 -5.93 -11.37
CA THR A 390 4.28 -6.29 -10.38
C THR A 390 4.20 -5.45 -9.11
N TRP A 391 4.72 -5.95 -7.98
CA TRP A 391 4.61 -5.37 -6.64
C TRP A 391 5.92 -5.45 -5.87
N SER A 392 6.30 -4.49 -5.02
CA SER A 392 5.78 -3.14 -4.83
C SER A 392 6.92 -2.13 -4.78
N ILE A 393 6.76 -1.03 -5.47
CA ILE A 393 7.64 0.14 -5.37
C ILE A 393 7.33 0.91 -4.08
N GLU A 394 8.30 1.61 -3.51
CA GLU A 394 8.20 2.42 -2.27
C GLU A 394 7.91 1.61 -0.98
N ARG A 395 8.07 0.29 -1.00
CA ARG A 395 7.85 -0.56 0.17
C ARG A 395 9.11 -0.84 0.98
N SER A 396 10.26 -0.78 0.37
CA SER A 396 11.56 -0.84 1.05
C SER A 396 11.89 0.48 1.75
N GLY A 397 12.82 0.43 2.68
CA GLY A 397 13.47 1.62 3.23
C GLY A 397 14.34 2.34 2.20
N PRO A 398 15.23 3.25 2.64
CA PRO A 398 16.18 3.93 1.77
C PRO A 398 17.01 2.94 0.94
N LEU A 399 17.18 3.21 -0.36
CA LEU A 399 17.88 2.32 -1.27
C LEU A 399 19.39 2.33 -1.10
N THR A 400 19.96 3.30 -0.38
CA THR A 400 21.39 3.33 0.01
C THR A 400 21.84 2.07 0.76
N ASP A 401 20.91 1.34 1.36
CA ASP A 401 21.15 0.07 2.05
C ASP A 401 20.86 -1.17 1.17
N GLY A 402 20.66 -0.98 -0.15
CA GLY A 402 20.43 -2.05 -1.14
C GLY A 402 18.96 -2.45 -1.35
N GLY A 403 17.99 -1.78 -0.69
CA GLY A 403 16.56 -1.91 -0.97
C GLY A 403 15.90 -3.21 -0.48
N ASP A 404 16.55 -3.99 0.36
CA ASP A 404 16.03 -5.22 0.98
C ASP A 404 15.48 -6.25 -0.04
N TRP A 405 14.47 -7.02 0.40
CA TRP A 405 13.91 -8.13 -0.38
C TRP A 405 13.36 -7.71 -1.75
N TYR A 406 12.74 -6.53 -1.87
CA TYR A 406 12.15 -6.06 -3.14
C TYR A 406 13.17 -5.78 -4.25
N TYR A 407 14.45 -5.59 -3.88
CA TYR A 407 15.56 -5.33 -4.80
C TYR A 407 16.60 -6.46 -4.81
N SER A 408 16.21 -7.66 -4.34
CA SER A 408 17.10 -8.82 -4.24
C SER A 408 17.77 -9.16 -5.56
N GLY A 409 19.10 -9.33 -5.51
CA GLY A 409 19.93 -9.74 -6.65
C GLY A 409 20.25 -8.62 -7.64
N LEU A 410 20.00 -7.35 -7.28
CA LEU A 410 20.40 -6.19 -8.10
C LEU A 410 21.77 -5.61 -7.70
N GLY A 411 22.24 -5.89 -6.45
CA GLY A 411 23.59 -5.53 -6.00
C GLY A 411 23.91 -4.05 -6.23
N ASP A 412 25.07 -3.77 -6.82
CA ASP A 412 25.58 -2.40 -7.06
C ASP A 412 24.74 -1.58 -8.06
N ALA A 413 23.74 -2.19 -8.71
CA ALA A 413 22.79 -1.44 -9.55
C ALA A 413 21.81 -0.58 -8.73
N ILE A 414 21.81 -0.73 -7.40
CA ILE A 414 20.99 0.04 -6.48
C ILE A 414 21.92 0.69 -5.46
N ASN A 415 22.07 2.01 -5.50
CA ASN A 415 23.01 2.75 -4.65
C ASN A 415 22.44 4.06 -4.08
N ASN A 416 21.33 4.56 -4.64
CA ASN A 416 20.62 5.77 -4.18
C ASN A 416 19.11 5.61 -4.39
N ASP A 417 18.30 6.48 -3.77
CA ASP A 417 16.83 6.39 -3.89
C ASP A 417 16.33 6.66 -5.32
N GLY A 418 17.10 7.40 -6.13
CA GLY A 418 16.77 7.69 -7.52
C GLY A 418 16.77 6.44 -8.43
N ASP A 419 17.49 5.38 -8.04
CA ASP A 419 17.51 4.09 -8.77
C ASP A 419 16.14 3.43 -8.81
N MET A 420 15.21 3.85 -7.96
CA MET A 420 13.81 3.45 -8.07
C MET A 420 13.20 3.84 -9.42
N MET A 421 13.54 5.02 -9.94
CA MET A 421 13.09 5.47 -11.28
C MET A 421 13.76 4.65 -12.41
N ASN A 422 15.02 4.28 -12.28
CA ASN A 422 15.70 3.37 -13.19
C ASN A 422 15.03 1.99 -13.19
N TYR A 423 14.65 1.50 -12.00
CA TYR A 423 13.97 0.21 -11.88
C TYR A 423 12.57 0.23 -12.51
N ILE A 424 11.79 1.29 -12.30
CA ILE A 424 10.48 1.48 -12.96
C ILE A 424 10.66 1.51 -14.48
N ASP A 425 11.69 2.19 -14.99
CA ASP A 425 11.95 2.27 -16.44
C ASP A 425 12.23 0.89 -17.03
N VAL A 426 13.11 0.10 -16.44
CA VAL A 426 13.41 -1.28 -16.88
C VAL A 426 12.15 -2.16 -16.83
N LEU A 427 11.36 -2.08 -15.76
CA LEU A 427 10.11 -2.83 -15.64
C LEU A 427 9.09 -2.42 -16.73
N ALA A 428 8.96 -1.13 -17.00
CA ALA A 428 7.99 -0.61 -17.96
C ALA A 428 8.43 -0.81 -19.41
N GLN A 429 9.69 -0.51 -19.75
CA GLN A 429 10.16 -0.45 -21.13
C GLN A 429 10.75 -1.79 -21.59
N ASP A 430 11.56 -2.45 -20.76
CA ASP A 430 12.28 -3.67 -21.17
C ASP A 430 11.47 -4.93 -20.85
N VAL A 431 10.96 -5.07 -19.63
CA VAL A 431 10.07 -6.16 -19.23
C VAL A 431 8.69 -5.99 -19.88
N GLY A 432 8.16 -4.77 -19.95
CA GLY A 432 6.88 -4.46 -20.54
C GLY A 432 5.70 -4.77 -19.61
N VAL A 433 5.84 -4.49 -18.30
CA VAL A 433 4.75 -4.63 -17.34
C VAL A 433 3.60 -3.67 -17.68
N GLN A 434 2.37 -4.08 -17.36
CA GLN A 434 1.16 -3.30 -17.62
C GLN A 434 0.70 -2.49 -16.40
N GLY A 435 1.34 -2.66 -15.25
CA GLY A 435 1.06 -1.93 -14.04
C GLY A 435 2.05 -2.25 -12.93
N ILE A 436 2.24 -1.29 -12.04
CA ILE A 436 3.14 -1.40 -10.90
C ILE A 436 2.41 -0.97 -9.63
N PHE A 437 2.40 -1.85 -8.62
CA PHE A 437 1.93 -1.52 -7.28
C PHE A 437 2.94 -0.61 -6.57
N SER A 438 2.43 0.36 -5.83
CA SER A 438 3.25 1.31 -5.09
C SER A 438 2.63 1.67 -3.73
N ASP A 439 3.48 1.73 -2.70
CA ASP A 439 3.14 2.29 -1.39
C ASP A 439 3.01 3.82 -1.43
N TRP A 440 3.45 4.46 -2.52
CA TRP A 440 3.28 5.89 -2.81
C TRP A 440 3.01 6.10 -4.30
N PRO A 441 1.75 5.94 -4.74
CA PRO A 441 1.38 5.93 -6.16
C PRO A 441 1.89 7.10 -7.00
N ALA A 442 2.12 8.28 -6.38
CA ALA A 442 2.65 9.44 -7.09
C ALA A 442 3.96 9.16 -7.84
N THR A 443 4.81 8.29 -7.32
CA THR A 443 6.09 7.90 -7.94
C THR A 443 5.85 7.22 -9.29
N VAL A 444 4.96 6.20 -9.30
CA VAL A 444 4.61 5.47 -10.53
C VAL A 444 3.76 6.33 -11.46
N SER A 445 2.80 7.09 -10.92
CA SER A 445 1.94 7.96 -11.74
C SER A 445 2.73 9.06 -12.44
N TYR A 446 3.73 9.65 -11.79
CA TYR A 446 4.61 10.63 -12.42
C TYR A 446 5.34 10.03 -13.61
N TYR A 447 6.00 8.88 -13.39
CA TYR A 447 6.71 8.16 -14.45
C TYR A 447 5.77 7.81 -15.61
N ALA A 448 4.63 7.19 -15.30
CA ALA A 448 3.66 6.76 -16.30
C ALA A 448 3.13 7.94 -17.14
N ASN A 449 2.80 9.05 -16.51
CA ASN A 449 2.34 10.25 -17.24
C ASN A 449 3.43 10.83 -18.11
N CYS A 450 4.69 10.85 -17.66
CA CYS A 450 5.84 11.30 -18.46
C CYS A 450 6.05 10.42 -19.70
N LYS A 451 5.91 9.10 -19.56
CA LYS A 451 6.07 8.13 -20.65
C LYS A 451 4.79 7.91 -21.47
N GLY A 452 3.67 8.57 -21.14
CA GLY A 452 2.38 8.38 -21.82
C GLY A 452 1.73 7.02 -21.61
N LEU A 453 2.05 6.32 -20.51
CA LEU A 453 1.46 5.03 -20.12
C LEU A 453 0.07 5.25 -19.48
N LYS A 454 -0.92 4.40 -19.85
CA LYS A 454 -2.32 4.54 -19.43
C LYS A 454 -2.77 3.41 -18.52
#